data_86e693a7be17312eeda31d734dc94eea
#
_entry.id   86e693a7be17312eeda31d734dc94eea
#
_cell.length_a   1.000
_cell.length_b   1.000
_cell.length_c   1.000
_cell.angle_alpha   90.00
_cell.angle_beta   90.00
_cell.angle_gamma   90.00
#
_symmetry.space_group_name_H-M   'P 1'
#
loop_
_entity.id
_entity.type
_entity.pdbx_description
1 polymer ?
#
loop_
_entity_poly.entity_id
_entity_poly.type
_entity_poly.pdbx_seq_one_letter_code
_entity_poly.pdbx_strand_id
1 'polypeptide(L)'
;MSSDPVAPGSPRGRLYVVATPIGNLGDVTLRALEVLRGVPLVAAEDTRVTRRLFVRYEITSRLVAHHARNEAATIPGLLDHLRAGHDLAIVTDAGTPLVSDPGAGLVAAWAAEGGEVVPIPGASAVLAALVASGIAGPRWSFEGFLPRRGRERRERLARLAVDDRTAVLFESPGRLAGTLADLASTCGEGRPAAVCRELTKMHEETRRGSLGSLAAAAAAGEIDLRGEAVIVVGVRSPDGKLRPGAGRGAESGAKPGTAEPAGDAPKAESDALAEARAEVARLVAGGAARGAAARAVATATGLPRRLLYGAPNAGPG
;
A
#
# COMPACT_ATOMS: atom_id res chain seq x y z
N MET A 1 -30.42 -28.54 -23.31
CA MET A 1 -29.82 -29.33 -22.21
C MET A 1 -30.28 -28.67 -20.93
N SER A 2 -31.20 -29.33 -20.23
CA SER A 2 -31.80 -28.84 -18.98
C SER A 2 -30.73 -28.86 -17.88
N SER A 3 -30.41 -27.72 -17.34
CA SER A 3 -29.56 -27.65 -16.15
C SER A 3 -30.46 -27.90 -14.94
N ASP A 4 -30.39 -29.12 -14.39
CA ASP A 4 -31.00 -29.39 -13.10
C ASP A 4 -30.48 -28.45 -12.04
N PRO A 5 -31.32 -27.87 -11.17
CA PRO A 5 -30.87 -27.06 -10.07
C PRO A 5 -30.04 -27.92 -9.12
N VAL A 6 -28.77 -27.50 -8.88
CA VAL A 6 -27.89 -28.14 -7.89
C VAL A 6 -28.60 -28.13 -6.53
N ALA A 7 -28.77 -29.32 -5.93
CA ALA A 7 -29.43 -29.49 -4.64
C ALA A 7 -28.76 -28.60 -3.57
N PRO A 8 -29.50 -27.90 -2.68
CA PRO A 8 -28.97 -27.13 -1.59
C PRO A 8 -28.22 -28.06 -0.62
N GLY A 9 -26.88 -27.93 -0.55
CA GLY A 9 -26.03 -28.71 0.34
C GLY A 9 -24.88 -29.48 -0.32
N SER A 10 -24.76 -29.49 -1.67
CA SER A 10 -23.53 -30.00 -2.29
C SER A 10 -22.33 -29.11 -1.94
N PRO A 11 -21.17 -29.72 -1.62
CA PRO A 11 -19.97 -28.94 -1.36
C PRO A 11 -19.62 -28.10 -2.59
N ARG A 12 -19.64 -26.79 -2.44
CA ARG A 12 -19.23 -25.83 -3.48
C ARG A 12 -17.75 -25.52 -3.31
N GLY A 13 -17.04 -25.29 -4.42
CA GLY A 13 -15.67 -24.83 -4.36
C GLY A 13 -15.54 -23.41 -3.77
N ARG A 14 -14.37 -23.06 -3.29
CA ARG A 14 -14.03 -21.72 -2.81
C ARG A 14 -13.28 -20.94 -3.87
N LEU A 15 -13.63 -19.66 -4.03
CA LEU A 15 -12.88 -18.75 -4.88
C LEU A 15 -11.88 -17.96 -4.03
N TYR A 16 -10.59 -18.25 -4.20
CA TYR A 16 -9.52 -17.50 -3.54
C TYR A 16 -9.06 -16.33 -4.40
N VAL A 17 -9.12 -15.13 -3.85
CA VAL A 17 -8.57 -13.91 -4.48
C VAL A 17 -7.18 -13.69 -3.88
N VAL A 18 -6.13 -14.05 -4.63
CA VAL A 18 -4.77 -14.17 -4.10
C VAL A 18 -3.90 -13.00 -4.57
N ALA A 19 -3.41 -12.20 -3.61
CA ALA A 19 -2.45 -11.15 -3.91
C ALA A 19 -1.08 -11.75 -4.29
N THR A 20 -0.47 -11.20 -5.34
CA THR A 20 0.85 -11.58 -5.87
C THR A 20 1.89 -10.49 -5.60
N PRO A 21 3.18 -10.80 -5.67
CA PRO A 21 4.26 -9.80 -5.55
C PRO A 21 4.15 -8.68 -6.58
N ILE A 22 4.52 -7.45 -6.16
CA ILE A 22 4.50 -6.26 -7.03
C ILE A 22 5.85 -5.98 -7.71
N GLY A 23 6.85 -6.82 -7.49
CA GLY A 23 8.19 -6.64 -8.07
C GLY A 23 9.23 -7.59 -7.51
N ASN A 24 9.11 -7.94 -6.23
CA ASN A 24 10.00 -8.87 -5.55
C ASN A 24 9.25 -10.16 -5.21
N LEU A 25 9.65 -11.28 -5.79
CA LEU A 25 9.00 -12.57 -5.55
C LEU A 25 9.01 -12.99 -4.06
N GLY A 26 9.93 -12.43 -3.26
CA GLY A 26 10.00 -12.65 -1.81
C GLY A 26 8.82 -12.05 -1.03
N ASP A 27 8.04 -11.15 -1.63
CA ASP A 27 6.88 -10.52 -0.98
C ASP A 27 5.61 -11.39 -1.04
N VAL A 28 5.68 -12.60 -1.61
CA VAL A 28 4.59 -13.57 -1.57
C VAL A 28 4.39 -14.08 -0.15
N THR A 29 3.15 -14.19 0.29
CA THR A 29 2.86 -14.72 1.63
C THR A 29 2.88 -16.26 1.63
N LEU A 30 3.22 -16.86 2.79
CA LEU A 30 3.18 -18.33 2.96
C LEU A 30 1.79 -18.88 2.65
N ARG A 31 0.73 -18.21 3.13
CA ARG A 31 -0.66 -18.61 2.86
C ARG A 31 -1.03 -18.52 1.37
N ALA A 32 -0.50 -17.54 0.64
CA ALA A 32 -0.69 -17.48 -0.81
C ALA A 32 -0.05 -18.70 -1.51
N LEU A 33 1.15 -19.09 -1.10
CA LEU A 33 1.83 -20.28 -1.63
C LEU A 33 1.08 -21.57 -1.31
N GLU A 34 0.56 -21.71 -0.09
CA GLU A 34 -0.24 -22.87 0.33
C GLU A 34 -1.51 -22.99 -0.52
N VAL A 35 -2.26 -21.89 -0.68
CA VAL A 35 -3.47 -21.85 -1.50
C VAL A 35 -3.16 -22.18 -2.96
N LEU A 36 -2.14 -21.53 -3.54
CA LEU A 36 -1.78 -21.75 -4.94
C LEU A 36 -1.31 -23.18 -5.23
N ARG A 37 -0.73 -23.88 -4.24
CA ARG A 37 -0.38 -25.32 -4.35
C ARG A 37 -1.59 -26.23 -4.17
N GLY A 38 -2.56 -25.81 -3.34
CA GLY A 38 -3.71 -26.65 -2.97
C GLY A 38 -4.85 -26.63 -3.97
N VAL A 39 -5.02 -25.54 -4.75
CA VAL A 39 -6.13 -25.45 -5.72
C VAL A 39 -5.78 -26.18 -7.03
N PRO A 40 -6.74 -26.87 -7.65
CA PRO A 40 -6.50 -27.54 -8.94
C PRO A 40 -6.38 -26.57 -10.13
N LEU A 41 -6.93 -25.36 -10.00
CA LEU A 41 -6.99 -24.37 -11.08
C LEU A 41 -6.70 -22.96 -10.58
N VAL A 42 -5.88 -22.22 -11.34
CA VAL A 42 -5.59 -20.80 -11.10
C VAL A 42 -5.90 -19.98 -12.35
N ALA A 43 -6.82 -19.04 -12.22
CA ALA A 43 -7.13 -18.05 -13.23
C ALA A 43 -6.14 -16.89 -13.10
N ALA A 44 -5.32 -16.64 -14.13
CA ALA A 44 -4.25 -15.67 -14.13
C ALA A 44 -4.43 -14.63 -15.23
N GLU A 45 -4.14 -13.37 -14.95
CA GLU A 45 -4.20 -12.29 -15.95
C GLU A 45 -3.24 -12.58 -17.11
N ASP A 46 -1.95 -12.77 -16.83
CA ASP A 46 -0.98 -13.31 -17.79
C ASP A 46 -0.33 -14.57 -17.22
N THR A 47 -0.64 -15.71 -17.81
CA THR A 47 -0.09 -17.02 -17.39
C THR A 47 1.43 -17.09 -17.49
N ARG A 48 2.07 -16.24 -18.33
CA ARG A 48 3.53 -16.20 -18.50
C ARG A 48 4.19 -15.50 -17.30
N VAL A 49 3.57 -14.45 -16.80
CA VAL A 49 4.01 -13.72 -15.60
C VAL A 49 3.84 -14.62 -14.38
N THR A 50 2.63 -15.16 -14.18
CA THR A 50 2.32 -16.07 -13.06
C THR A 50 3.24 -17.31 -13.06
N ARG A 51 3.61 -17.82 -14.23
CA ARG A 51 4.52 -18.98 -14.34
C ARG A 51 5.89 -18.72 -13.71
N ARG A 52 6.39 -17.46 -13.68
CA ARG A 52 7.64 -17.13 -12.99
C ARG A 52 7.55 -17.39 -11.49
N LEU A 53 6.43 -17.00 -10.88
CA LEU A 53 6.14 -17.29 -9.47
C LEU A 53 6.02 -18.80 -9.24
N PHE A 54 5.32 -19.51 -10.12
CA PHE A 54 5.10 -20.95 -10.03
C PHE A 54 6.42 -21.73 -10.12
N VAL A 55 7.30 -21.38 -11.06
CA VAL A 55 8.63 -21.99 -11.18
C VAL A 55 9.48 -21.71 -9.95
N ARG A 56 9.47 -20.47 -9.44
CA ARG A 56 10.27 -20.08 -8.25
C ARG A 56 9.90 -20.85 -6.99
N TYR A 57 8.60 -21.19 -6.86
CA TYR A 57 8.05 -21.82 -5.66
C TYR A 57 7.51 -23.24 -5.89
N GLU A 58 7.86 -23.85 -7.03
CA GLU A 58 7.51 -25.25 -7.38
C GLU A 58 6.00 -25.54 -7.29
N ILE A 59 5.17 -24.59 -7.81
CA ILE A 59 3.73 -24.74 -7.85
C ILE A 59 3.34 -25.41 -9.17
N THR A 60 2.52 -26.48 -9.09
CA THR A 60 2.15 -27.31 -10.23
C THR A 60 0.69 -27.16 -10.67
N SER A 61 -0.09 -26.33 -9.98
CA SER A 61 -1.51 -26.10 -10.28
C SER A 61 -1.70 -25.61 -11.72
N ARG A 62 -2.81 -25.99 -12.32
CA ARG A 62 -3.14 -25.64 -13.71
C ARG A 62 -3.42 -24.14 -13.84
N LEU A 63 -2.78 -23.49 -14.81
CA LEU A 63 -3.01 -22.09 -15.16
C LEU A 63 -3.99 -21.96 -16.33
N VAL A 64 -4.93 -21.03 -16.23
CA VAL A 64 -5.79 -20.55 -17.33
C VAL A 64 -5.72 -19.05 -17.43
N ALA A 65 -5.78 -18.51 -18.64
CA ALA A 65 -5.78 -17.06 -18.84
C ALA A 65 -7.16 -16.46 -18.54
N HIS A 66 -7.19 -15.41 -17.71
CA HIS A 66 -8.40 -14.66 -17.35
C HIS A 66 -8.05 -13.17 -17.26
N HIS A 67 -8.24 -12.45 -18.33
CA HIS A 67 -7.85 -11.03 -18.48
C HIS A 67 -9.03 -10.22 -19.04
N ALA A 68 -8.95 -8.91 -18.98
CA ALA A 68 -10.04 -8.02 -19.37
C ALA A 68 -10.65 -8.27 -20.77
N ARG A 69 -9.86 -8.85 -21.71
CA ARG A 69 -10.36 -9.12 -23.08
C ARG A 69 -11.12 -10.45 -23.20
N ASN A 70 -10.90 -11.41 -22.30
CA ASN A 70 -11.55 -12.73 -22.35
C ASN A 70 -12.42 -13.02 -21.12
N GLU A 71 -12.49 -12.12 -20.16
CA GLU A 71 -13.20 -12.28 -18.88
C GLU A 71 -14.63 -12.80 -19.11
N ALA A 72 -15.40 -12.14 -19.96
CA ALA A 72 -16.78 -12.54 -20.25
C ALA A 72 -16.90 -13.97 -20.81
N ALA A 73 -15.92 -14.41 -21.59
CA ALA A 73 -15.91 -15.74 -22.19
C ALA A 73 -15.46 -16.84 -21.22
N THR A 74 -14.60 -16.49 -20.25
CA THR A 74 -14.03 -17.47 -19.31
C THR A 74 -14.86 -17.66 -18.05
N ILE A 75 -15.62 -16.64 -17.60
CA ILE A 75 -16.44 -16.69 -16.39
C ILE A 75 -17.36 -17.92 -16.35
N PRO A 76 -18.13 -18.30 -17.38
CA PRO A 76 -19.01 -19.45 -17.30
C PRO A 76 -18.30 -20.75 -16.93
N GLY A 77 -17.18 -21.05 -17.57
CA GLY A 77 -16.40 -22.26 -17.29
C GLY A 77 -15.74 -22.26 -15.91
N LEU A 78 -15.33 -21.08 -15.39
CA LEU A 78 -14.79 -20.94 -14.04
C LEU A 78 -15.87 -21.11 -12.98
N LEU A 79 -17.10 -20.62 -13.22
CA LEU A 79 -18.25 -20.85 -12.34
C LEU A 79 -18.66 -22.32 -12.33
N ASP A 80 -18.66 -23.00 -13.47
CA ASP A 80 -18.97 -24.44 -13.54
C ASP A 80 -17.94 -25.26 -12.74
N HIS A 81 -16.65 -24.88 -12.78
CA HIS A 81 -15.61 -25.49 -11.96
C HIS A 81 -15.89 -25.35 -10.45
N LEU A 82 -16.27 -24.14 -10.01
CA LEU A 82 -16.64 -23.86 -8.62
C LEU A 82 -17.94 -24.58 -8.20
N ARG A 83 -18.95 -24.63 -9.06
CA ARG A 83 -20.22 -25.36 -8.85
C ARG A 83 -20.01 -26.87 -8.72
N ALA A 84 -19.01 -27.41 -9.43
CA ALA A 84 -18.63 -28.82 -9.33
C ALA A 84 -17.88 -29.16 -8.02
N GLY A 85 -17.71 -28.20 -7.09
CA GLY A 85 -17.06 -28.42 -5.81
C GLY A 85 -15.54 -28.25 -5.82
N HIS A 86 -14.97 -27.72 -6.89
CA HIS A 86 -13.52 -27.53 -7.02
C HIS A 86 -13.11 -26.11 -6.64
N ASP A 87 -12.10 -26.01 -5.79
CA ASP A 87 -11.47 -24.72 -5.41
C ASP A 87 -10.77 -24.09 -6.62
N LEU A 88 -10.85 -22.75 -6.70
CA LEU A 88 -10.26 -21.91 -7.74
C LEU A 88 -9.50 -20.74 -7.10
N ALA A 89 -8.31 -20.43 -7.57
CA ALA A 89 -7.67 -19.15 -7.25
C ALA A 89 -7.70 -18.19 -8.44
N ILE A 90 -7.83 -16.89 -8.16
CA ILE A 90 -7.60 -15.83 -9.13
C ILE A 90 -6.38 -15.01 -8.70
N VAL A 91 -5.49 -14.72 -9.65
CA VAL A 91 -4.29 -13.91 -9.48
C VAL A 91 -4.18 -12.86 -10.58
N THR A 92 -3.51 -11.75 -10.28
CA THR A 92 -3.14 -10.71 -11.24
C THR A 92 -1.63 -10.73 -11.47
N ASP A 93 -1.14 -9.98 -12.43
CA ASP A 93 0.28 -9.88 -12.75
C ASP A 93 1.09 -9.28 -11.60
N ALA A 94 0.50 -8.34 -10.83
CA ALA A 94 1.14 -7.70 -9.69
C ALA A 94 0.12 -7.17 -8.67
N GLY A 95 0.28 -7.52 -7.40
CA GLY A 95 -0.53 -6.99 -6.31
C GLY A 95 -1.85 -7.73 -6.07
N THR A 96 -2.86 -7.01 -5.63
CA THR A 96 -4.16 -7.57 -5.25
C THR A 96 -5.11 -7.56 -6.45
N PRO A 97 -5.65 -8.71 -6.88
CA PRO A 97 -6.64 -8.77 -7.96
C PRO A 97 -7.82 -7.82 -7.73
N LEU A 98 -8.48 -7.38 -8.79
CA LEU A 98 -9.60 -6.44 -8.81
C LEU A 98 -9.24 -4.97 -8.51
N VAL A 99 -8.02 -4.69 -8.09
CA VAL A 99 -7.56 -3.31 -7.80
C VAL A 99 -6.90 -2.71 -9.05
N SER A 100 -7.69 -2.26 -9.99
CA SER A 100 -7.34 -1.86 -11.37
C SER A 100 -7.04 -3.04 -12.30
N ASP A 101 -7.40 -4.24 -11.89
CA ASP A 101 -7.13 -5.52 -12.54
C ASP A 101 -8.43 -6.30 -12.84
N PRO A 102 -8.42 -7.31 -13.73
CA PRO A 102 -9.58 -8.14 -14.05
C PRO A 102 -10.02 -9.02 -12.88
N GLY A 103 -11.22 -9.59 -13.00
CA GLY A 103 -11.77 -10.60 -12.07
C GLY A 103 -12.96 -10.13 -11.25
N ALA A 104 -13.30 -8.84 -11.28
CA ALA A 104 -14.46 -8.32 -10.56
C ALA A 104 -15.78 -9.01 -10.98
N GLY A 105 -15.93 -9.31 -12.26
CA GLY A 105 -17.09 -10.01 -12.79
C GLY A 105 -17.23 -11.44 -12.26
N LEU A 106 -16.13 -12.18 -12.18
CA LEU A 106 -16.11 -13.54 -11.62
C LEU A 106 -16.47 -13.54 -10.13
N VAL A 107 -15.83 -12.65 -9.34
CA VAL A 107 -16.09 -12.53 -7.90
C VAL A 107 -17.54 -12.15 -7.64
N ALA A 108 -18.06 -11.15 -8.36
CA ALA A 108 -19.46 -10.72 -8.22
C ALA A 108 -20.45 -11.84 -8.58
N ALA A 109 -20.21 -12.55 -9.67
CA ALA A 109 -21.07 -13.66 -10.10
C ALA A 109 -21.08 -14.81 -9.09
N TRP A 110 -19.91 -15.22 -8.57
CA TRP A 110 -19.81 -16.28 -7.58
C TRP A 110 -20.46 -15.90 -6.25
N ALA A 111 -20.23 -14.66 -5.78
CA ALA A 111 -20.86 -14.14 -4.57
C ALA A 111 -22.41 -14.05 -4.71
N ALA A 112 -22.92 -13.66 -5.89
CA ALA A 112 -24.35 -13.60 -6.15
C ALA A 112 -25.03 -14.98 -6.08
N GLU A 113 -24.29 -16.06 -6.37
CA GLU A 113 -24.75 -17.44 -6.19
C GLU A 113 -24.62 -17.94 -4.74
N GLY A 114 -24.18 -17.12 -3.80
CA GLY A 114 -23.91 -17.51 -2.42
C GLY A 114 -22.62 -18.33 -2.25
N GLY A 115 -21.72 -18.29 -3.25
CA GLY A 115 -20.43 -18.97 -3.18
C GLY A 115 -19.44 -18.28 -2.24
N GLU A 116 -18.56 -19.06 -1.65
CA GLU A 116 -17.54 -18.55 -0.72
C GLU A 116 -16.39 -17.87 -1.50
N VAL A 117 -16.12 -16.60 -1.17
CA VAL A 117 -14.97 -15.82 -1.67
C VAL A 117 -13.99 -15.58 -0.54
N VAL A 118 -12.76 -16.08 -0.69
CA VAL A 118 -11.72 -16.03 0.35
C VAL A 118 -10.58 -15.10 -0.10
N PRO A 119 -10.44 -13.91 0.49
CA PRO A 119 -9.32 -13.03 0.20
C PRO A 119 -8.04 -13.54 0.86
N ILE A 120 -6.95 -13.61 0.09
CA ILE A 120 -5.60 -13.88 0.57
C ILE A 120 -4.78 -12.60 0.46
N PRO A 121 -4.63 -11.85 1.56
CA PRO A 121 -3.92 -10.57 1.55
C PRO A 121 -2.43 -10.75 1.24
N GLY A 122 -1.84 -9.71 0.67
CA GLY A 122 -0.42 -9.69 0.33
C GLY A 122 0.03 -8.32 -0.13
N ALA A 123 0.98 -8.28 -1.06
CA ALA A 123 1.56 -7.05 -1.57
C ALA A 123 0.53 -6.13 -2.25
N SER A 124 0.71 -4.83 -2.06
CA SER A 124 -0.14 -3.78 -2.65
C SER A 124 0.70 -2.55 -2.94
N ALA A 125 0.80 -2.16 -4.20
CA ALA A 125 1.50 -0.96 -4.61
C ALA A 125 0.87 0.32 -4.03
N VAL A 126 -0.46 0.32 -3.83
CA VAL A 126 -1.21 1.42 -3.21
C VAL A 126 -0.74 1.65 -1.77
N LEU A 127 -0.74 0.60 -0.95
CA LEU A 127 -0.35 0.69 0.45
C LEU A 127 1.16 0.92 0.61
N ALA A 128 1.99 0.27 -0.22
CA ALA A 128 3.44 0.46 -0.22
C ALA A 128 3.79 1.92 -0.54
N ALA A 129 3.20 2.51 -1.59
CA ALA A 129 3.39 3.91 -1.94
C ALA A 129 2.89 4.86 -0.84
N LEU A 130 1.71 4.58 -0.27
CA LEU A 130 1.14 5.41 0.78
C LEU A 130 2.07 5.48 2.00
N VAL A 131 2.61 4.34 2.44
CA VAL A 131 3.58 4.26 3.54
C VAL A 131 4.90 4.92 3.16
N ALA A 132 5.47 4.58 1.98
CA ALA A 132 6.73 5.13 1.52
C ALA A 132 6.66 6.64 1.30
N SER A 133 5.52 7.20 0.92
CA SER A 133 5.37 8.64 0.68
C SER A 133 5.64 9.52 1.90
N GLY A 134 5.31 9.03 3.11
CA GLY A 134 5.40 9.80 4.35
C GLY A 134 4.39 10.94 4.47
N ILE A 135 3.44 11.06 3.53
CA ILE A 135 2.40 12.11 3.49
C ILE A 135 0.99 11.56 3.65
N ALA A 136 0.87 10.29 4.06
CA ALA A 136 -0.41 9.66 4.32
C ALA A 136 -1.17 10.37 5.44
N GLY A 137 -2.42 10.78 5.15
CA GLY A 137 -3.38 11.25 6.14
C GLY A 137 -4.20 10.09 6.73
N PRO A 138 -5.05 10.37 7.73
CA PRO A 138 -5.94 9.37 8.33
C PRO A 138 -7.01 8.86 7.35
N ARG A 139 -7.28 9.63 6.30
CA ARG A 139 -8.22 9.30 5.21
C ARG A 139 -7.50 9.43 3.88
N TRP A 140 -7.71 8.47 3.00
CA TRP A 140 -7.15 8.48 1.65
C TRP A 140 -8.13 7.87 0.65
N SER A 141 -7.93 8.16 -0.63
CA SER A 141 -8.66 7.57 -1.74
C SER A 141 -7.70 6.94 -2.74
N PHE A 142 -8.11 5.84 -3.34
CA PHE A 142 -7.44 5.26 -4.49
C PHE A 142 -8.20 5.64 -5.77
N GLU A 143 -7.50 6.28 -6.69
CA GLU A 143 -8.08 6.83 -7.91
C GLU A 143 -7.78 5.95 -9.16
N GLY A 144 -6.93 4.94 -9.01
CA GLY A 144 -6.48 4.14 -10.16
C GLY A 144 -5.74 4.99 -11.19
N PHE A 145 -5.88 4.65 -12.46
CA PHE A 145 -5.33 5.44 -13.57
C PHE A 145 -6.30 6.57 -13.96
N LEU A 146 -5.77 7.78 -14.11
CA LEU A 146 -6.55 8.87 -14.68
C LEU A 146 -6.86 8.58 -16.17
N PRO A 147 -8.05 8.96 -16.67
CA PRO A 147 -8.35 8.90 -18.09
C PRO A 147 -7.26 9.61 -18.92
N ARG A 148 -6.96 9.10 -20.11
CA ARG A 148 -5.86 9.62 -20.92
C ARG A 148 -6.09 11.08 -21.33
N ARG A 149 -7.34 11.48 -21.62
CA ARG A 149 -7.74 12.82 -22.10
C ARG A 149 -9.25 13.01 -21.98
N GLY A 150 -9.71 14.17 -22.29
CA GLY A 150 -11.14 14.46 -22.46
C GLY A 150 -11.80 15.00 -21.20
N ARG A 151 -13.15 15.02 -21.22
CA ARG A 151 -13.98 15.60 -20.17
C ARG A 151 -13.81 14.86 -18.84
N GLU A 152 -13.84 13.55 -18.87
CA GLU A 152 -13.71 12.71 -17.66
C GLU A 152 -12.39 12.97 -16.91
N ARG A 153 -11.24 13.11 -17.64
CA ARG A 153 -9.96 13.46 -17.00
C ARG A 153 -10.06 14.81 -16.28
N ARG A 154 -10.63 15.83 -16.92
CA ARG A 154 -10.79 17.16 -16.30
C ARG A 154 -11.68 17.13 -15.07
N GLU A 155 -12.78 16.38 -15.13
CA GLU A 155 -13.69 16.22 -14.00
C GLU A 155 -13.05 15.48 -12.82
N ARG A 156 -12.21 14.47 -13.09
CA ARG A 156 -11.47 13.76 -12.03
C ARG A 156 -10.40 14.65 -11.41
N LEU A 157 -9.64 15.39 -12.20
CA LEU A 157 -8.67 16.38 -11.70
C LEU A 157 -9.35 17.45 -10.86
N ALA A 158 -10.48 17.99 -11.30
CA ALA A 158 -11.23 18.99 -10.55
C ALA A 158 -11.74 18.45 -9.21
N ARG A 159 -12.18 17.20 -9.14
CA ARG A 159 -12.54 16.54 -7.86
C ARG A 159 -11.34 16.41 -6.94
N LEU A 160 -10.19 15.97 -7.46
CA LEU A 160 -8.95 15.86 -6.69
C LEU A 160 -8.49 17.22 -6.13
N ALA A 161 -8.73 18.31 -6.86
CA ALA A 161 -8.36 19.66 -6.41
C ALA A 161 -9.06 20.09 -5.12
N VAL A 162 -10.30 19.64 -4.92
CA VAL A 162 -11.13 20.01 -3.76
C VAL A 162 -11.19 18.91 -2.68
N ASP A 163 -10.64 17.72 -2.97
CA ASP A 163 -10.64 16.60 -2.03
C ASP A 163 -9.69 16.89 -0.85
N ASP A 164 -10.19 16.67 0.36
CA ASP A 164 -9.47 16.84 1.63
C ASP A 164 -8.71 15.57 2.07
N ARG A 165 -8.77 14.50 1.27
CA ARG A 165 -8.07 13.25 1.52
C ARG A 165 -6.73 13.21 0.78
N THR A 166 -5.83 12.33 1.25
CA THR A 166 -4.67 11.91 0.44
C THR A 166 -5.17 11.07 -0.73
N ALA A 167 -4.74 11.36 -1.95
CA ALA A 167 -5.08 10.58 -3.13
C ALA A 167 -3.90 9.74 -3.60
N VAL A 168 -4.16 8.48 -3.96
CA VAL A 168 -3.17 7.56 -4.55
C VAL A 168 -3.60 7.24 -5.97
N LEU A 169 -2.70 7.45 -6.94
CA LEU A 169 -2.94 7.23 -8.35
C LEU A 169 -1.88 6.29 -8.93
N PHE A 170 -2.30 5.39 -9.79
CA PHE A 170 -1.37 4.69 -10.67
C PHE A 170 -1.10 5.53 -11.91
N GLU A 171 0.13 5.49 -12.41
CA GLU A 171 0.45 6.14 -13.66
C GLU A 171 1.50 5.38 -14.46
N SER A 172 1.31 5.38 -15.76
CA SER A 172 2.28 4.81 -16.68
C SER A 172 3.48 5.74 -16.89
N PRO A 173 4.68 5.20 -17.12
CA PRO A 173 5.91 5.99 -17.24
C PRO A 173 5.80 7.13 -18.25
N GLY A 174 5.33 6.82 -19.46
CA GLY A 174 5.22 7.81 -20.53
C GLY A 174 4.18 8.93 -20.29
N ARG A 175 3.36 8.82 -19.23
CA ARG A 175 2.35 9.82 -18.87
C ARG A 175 2.71 10.57 -17.59
N LEU A 176 3.68 10.09 -16.82
CA LEU A 176 4.00 10.61 -15.50
C LEU A 176 4.24 12.11 -15.49
N ALA A 177 5.11 12.63 -16.37
CA ALA A 177 5.41 14.06 -16.45
C ALA A 177 4.16 14.91 -16.75
N GLY A 178 3.37 14.49 -17.74
CA GLY A 178 2.12 15.20 -18.09
C GLY A 178 1.07 15.15 -16.97
N THR A 179 0.98 14.02 -16.26
CA THR A 179 0.03 13.89 -15.16
C THR A 179 0.46 14.71 -13.93
N LEU A 180 1.76 14.82 -13.64
CA LEU A 180 2.26 15.70 -12.61
C LEU A 180 2.02 17.18 -12.94
N ALA A 181 2.21 17.58 -14.20
CA ALA A 181 1.90 18.94 -14.65
C ALA A 181 0.40 19.28 -14.52
N ASP A 182 -0.48 18.36 -14.94
CA ASP A 182 -1.93 18.52 -14.79
C ASP A 182 -2.35 18.63 -13.32
N LEU A 183 -1.79 17.79 -12.45
CA LEU A 183 -2.04 17.80 -11.00
C LEU A 183 -1.54 19.12 -10.38
N ALA A 184 -0.34 19.58 -10.72
CA ALA A 184 0.23 20.83 -10.22
C ALA A 184 -0.66 22.03 -10.62
N SER A 185 -1.05 22.10 -11.89
CA SER A 185 -1.92 23.15 -12.43
C SER A 185 -3.30 23.18 -11.78
N THR A 186 -3.89 21.99 -11.51
CA THR A 186 -5.29 21.89 -11.06
C THR A 186 -5.40 21.85 -9.53
N CYS A 187 -4.50 21.15 -8.85
CA CYS A 187 -4.55 20.94 -7.39
C CYS A 187 -3.70 21.94 -6.62
N GLY A 188 -2.87 22.75 -7.32
CA GLY A 188 -1.94 23.74 -6.76
C GLY A 188 -0.52 23.24 -6.67
N GLU A 189 0.44 24.04 -7.15
CA GLU A 189 1.86 23.70 -7.21
C GLU A 189 2.46 23.39 -5.83
N GLY A 190 2.02 24.06 -4.77
CA GLY A 190 2.47 23.87 -3.40
C GLY A 190 1.92 22.63 -2.70
N ARG A 191 0.99 21.88 -3.32
CA ARG A 191 0.38 20.69 -2.67
C ARG A 191 1.42 19.60 -2.49
N PRO A 192 1.57 19.02 -1.27
CA PRO A 192 2.54 17.95 -1.01
C PRO A 192 2.25 16.74 -1.89
N ALA A 193 3.30 16.12 -2.44
CA ALA A 193 3.17 14.92 -3.24
C ALA A 193 4.41 14.03 -3.13
N ALA A 194 4.28 12.77 -3.54
CA ALA A 194 5.38 11.84 -3.74
C ALA A 194 5.17 11.05 -5.02
N VAL A 195 6.27 10.73 -5.69
CA VAL A 195 6.32 9.77 -6.80
C VAL A 195 7.09 8.56 -6.30
N CYS A 196 6.43 7.41 -6.22
CA CYS A 196 7.02 6.13 -5.85
C CYS A 196 7.15 5.30 -7.13
N ARG A 197 8.35 4.86 -7.46
CA ARG A 197 8.66 4.12 -8.67
C ARG A 197 9.29 2.78 -8.35
N GLU A 198 9.00 1.79 -9.19
CA GLU A 198 9.63 0.47 -9.13
C GLU A 198 9.65 -0.11 -7.70
N LEU A 199 8.57 0.09 -6.94
CA LEU A 199 8.45 -0.38 -5.57
C LEU A 199 8.78 -1.87 -5.46
N THR A 200 9.57 -2.24 -4.48
CA THR A 200 10.12 -3.58 -4.19
C THR A 200 11.12 -4.11 -5.21
N LYS A 201 11.41 -3.37 -6.29
CA LYS A 201 12.36 -3.75 -7.34
C LYS A 201 13.75 -3.15 -7.10
N MET A 202 14.74 -3.57 -7.91
CA MET A 202 16.13 -3.12 -7.79
C MET A 202 16.30 -1.60 -7.92
N HIS A 203 15.44 -0.94 -8.68
CA HIS A 203 15.47 0.51 -8.93
C HIS A 203 14.35 1.25 -8.21
N GLU A 204 13.99 0.76 -7.02
CA GLU A 204 13.00 1.42 -6.18
C GLU A 204 13.44 2.85 -5.86
N GLU A 205 12.54 3.80 -6.09
CA GLU A 205 12.77 5.21 -5.81
C GLU A 205 11.50 5.85 -5.26
N THR A 206 11.65 6.68 -4.23
CA THR A 206 10.58 7.55 -3.73
C THR A 206 11.05 8.98 -3.67
N ARG A 207 10.53 9.82 -4.56
CA ARG A 207 10.76 11.26 -4.56
C ARG A 207 9.60 12.00 -3.92
N ARG A 208 9.90 12.83 -2.95
CA ARG A 208 8.94 13.64 -2.19
C ARG A 208 9.16 15.11 -2.49
N GLY A 209 8.07 15.88 -2.55
CA GLY A 209 8.13 17.32 -2.79
C GLY A 209 6.75 17.95 -2.86
N SER A 210 6.66 19.08 -3.53
CA SER A 210 5.40 19.66 -3.97
C SER A 210 5.06 19.18 -5.39
N LEU A 211 3.79 19.24 -5.78
CA LEU A 211 3.38 18.90 -7.15
C LEU A 211 4.16 19.71 -8.19
N GLY A 212 4.38 21.00 -7.94
CA GLY A 212 5.15 21.85 -8.85
C GLY A 212 6.61 21.43 -8.97
N SER A 213 7.28 21.14 -7.83
CA SER A 213 8.69 20.68 -7.84
C SER A 213 8.85 19.31 -8.53
N LEU A 214 7.92 18.38 -8.31
CA LEU A 214 7.95 17.06 -8.95
C LEU A 214 7.65 17.15 -10.45
N ALA A 215 6.71 18.04 -10.87
CA ALA A 215 6.44 18.28 -12.27
C ALA A 215 7.66 18.88 -12.99
N ALA A 216 8.34 19.86 -12.36
CA ALA A 216 9.57 20.44 -12.89
C ALA A 216 10.69 19.41 -13.02
N ALA A 217 10.92 18.59 -11.98
CA ALA A 217 11.92 17.53 -11.99
C ALA A 217 11.64 16.46 -13.07
N ALA A 218 10.36 16.10 -13.26
CA ALA A 218 9.98 15.17 -14.33
C ALA A 218 10.20 15.77 -15.73
N ALA A 219 9.89 17.06 -15.93
CA ALA A 219 10.14 17.77 -17.17
C ALA A 219 11.64 17.94 -17.48
N ALA A 220 12.47 18.13 -16.43
CA ALA A 220 13.92 18.21 -16.57
C ALA A 220 14.61 16.84 -16.78
N GLY A 221 13.85 15.73 -16.74
CA GLY A 221 14.42 14.38 -16.86
C GLY A 221 15.14 13.88 -15.61
N GLU A 222 14.95 14.54 -14.47
CA GLU A 222 15.53 14.14 -13.18
C GLU A 222 14.78 12.97 -12.53
N ILE A 223 13.54 12.71 -12.94
CA ILE A 223 12.78 11.51 -12.59
C ILE A 223 12.85 10.56 -13.78
N ASP A 224 13.35 9.35 -13.56
CA ASP A 224 13.36 8.34 -14.61
C ASP A 224 11.91 7.96 -14.99
N LEU A 225 11.56 8.12 -16.25
CA LEU A 225 10.22 7.85 -16.78
C LEU A 225 10.08 6.39 -17.29
N ARG A 226 10.80 5.43 -16.69
CA ARG A 226 10.70 3.99 -17.00
C ARG A 226 10.09 3.25 -15.81
N GLY A 227 9.56 2.04 -16.04
CA GLY A 227 8.97 1.18 -15.01
C GLY A 227 7.59 1.65 -14.54
N GLU A 228 7.13 1.17 -13.42
CA GLU A 228 5.81 1.47 -12.84
C GLU A 228 5.89 2.61 -11.84
N ALA A 229 4.88 3.47 -11.83
CA ALA A 229 4.83 4.63 -10.95
C ALA A 229 3.51 4.75 -10.20
N VAL A 230 3.60 5.14 -8.94
CA VAL A 230 2.47 5.52 -8.09
C VAL A 230 2.68 6.95 -7.64
N ILE A 231 1.68 7.80 -7.86
CA ILE A 231 1.67 9.19 -7.39
C ILE A 231 0.82 9.24 -6.12
N VAL A 232 1.37 9.80 -5.05
CA VAL A 232 0.64 10.09 -3.82
C VAL A 232 0.51 11.61 -3.70
N VAL A 233 -0.73 12.10 -3.67
CA VAL A 233 -1.03 13.54 -3.53
C VAL A 233 -1.57 13.75 -2.13
N GLY A 234 -0.87 14.52 -1.32
CA GLY A 234 -1.24 14.80 0.07
C GLY A 234 -2.49 15.66 0.21
N VAL A 235 -2.94 15.86 1.43
CA VAL A 235 -4.08 16.72 1.74
C VAL A 235 -3.82 18.18 1.34
N ARG A 236 -4.86 18.90 0.97
CA ARG A 236 -4.78 20.34 0.74
C ARG A 236 -4.54 21.04 2.07
N SER A 237 -3.45 21.78 2.20
CA SER A 237 -3.22 22.63 3.35
C SER A 237 -3.89 23.98 3.12
N PRO A 238 -4.71 24.49 4.07
CA PRO A 238 -5.34 25.81 3.92
C PRO A 238 -4.33 26.95 3.76
N ASP A 239 -3.13 26.77 4.29
CA ASP A 239 -2.03 27.73 4.33
C ASP A 239 -0.86 27.39 3.40
N GLY A 240 -1.00 26.36 2.55
CA GLY A 240 0.04 25.93 1.61
C GLY A 240 1.30 25.32 2.27
N LYS A 241 1.32 25.19 3.59
CA LYS A 241 2.47 24.66 4.32
C LYS A 241 2.38 23.15 4.48
N LEU A 242 3.50 22.46 4.30
CA LEU A 242 3.64 21.06 4.68
C LEU A 242 3.34 20.90 6.17
N ARG A 243 2.33 20.11 6.54
CA ARG A 243 2.10 19.80 7.96
C ARG A 243 3.28 18.96 8.49
N PRO A 244 3.71 19.17 9.77
CA PRO A 244 4.75 18.36 10.39
C PRO A 244 4.33 16.88 10.40
N GLY A 245 5.06 16.06 9.71
CA GLY A 245 4.81 14.66 9.38
C GLY A 245 5.28 14.35 7.96
N ALA A 246 5.36 15.36 7.09
CA ALA A 246 6.06 15.28 5.83
C ALA A 246 7.57 15.44 6.12
N GLY A 247 8.32 14.37 6.00
CA GLY A 247 9.74 14.32 6.25
C GLY A 247 10.48 15.48 5.58
N ARG A 248 11.42 16.08 6.31
CA ARG A 248 12.36 17.05 5.75
C ARG A 248 13.05 16.38 4.57
N GLY A 249 12.83 16.90 3.37
CA GLY A 249 13.60 16.52 2.19
C GLY A 249 15.07 16.78 2.47
N ALA A 250 15.88 15.73 2.43
CA ALA A 250 17.32 15.90 2.31
C ALA A 250 17.59 16.50 0.94
N GLU A 251 18.09 17.73 0.88
CA GLU A 251 18.74 18.26 -0.30
C GLU A 251 19.95 17.35 -0.60
N SER A 252 19.84 16.56 -1.67
CA SER A 252 20.95 15.76 -2.15
C SER A 252 21.87 16.65 -3.00
N GLY A 253 22.98 17.03 -2.43
CA GLY A 253 23.98 17.80 -3.15
C GLY A 253 25.19 18.16 -2.29
N ALA A 254 25.81 17.19 -1.60
CA ALA A 254 27.16 17.39 -1.07
C ALA A 254 27.92 16.06 -1.09
N LYS A 255 29.13 16.11 -1.69
CA LYS A 255 30.16 15.06 -1.65
C LYS A 255 30.58 14.75 -0.21
N PRO A 256 31.08 13.55 0.09
CA PRO A 256 31.51 13.21 1.44
C PRO A 256 32.76 14.01 1.82
N GLY A 257 32.56 14.98 2.69
CA GLY A 257 33.61 15.68 3.41
C GLY A 257 33.60 15.22 4.86
N THR A 258 34.78 15.01 5.38
CA THR A 258 35.17 14.55 6.72
C THR A 258 34.28 15.09 7.84
N ALA A 259 33.73 14.19 8.65
CA ALA A 259 32.92 14.51 9.82
C ALA A 259 33.81 15.04 10.97
N GLU A 260 33.56 16.29 11.40
CA GLU A 260 33.80 16.72 12.77
C GLU A 260 32.50 16.62 13.59
N PRO A 261 32.55 16.32 14.90
CA PRO A 261 31.37 16.00 15.69
C PRO A 261 30.60 17.29 16.04
N ALA A 262 29.33 17.35 15.58
CA ALA A 262 28.39 18.39 15.95
C ALA A 262 27.87 18.18 17.37
N GLY A 263 27.90 19.24 18.13
CA GLY A 263 27.60 19.36 19.55
C GLY A 263 26.17 19.08 19.97
N ASP A 264 26.06 18.84 21.23
CA ASP A 264 24.94 18.59 22.14
C ASP A 264 23.57 19.21 21.79
N ALA A 265 22.55 18.34 21.57
CA ALA A 265 21.14 18.57 21.97
C ALA A 265 20.32 17.30 21.74
N PRO A 266 19.37 16.93 22.56
CA PRO A 266 19.08 17.30 23.93
C PRO A 266 19.19 16.13 24.91
N LYS A 267 20.22 16.10 25.71
CA LYS A 267 20.36 15.21 26.87
C LYS A 267 19.23 15.46 27.89
N ALA A 268 18.78 16.70 28.01
CA ALA A 268 17.80 17.12 29.02
C ALA A 268 16.42 16.44 28.89
N GLU A 269 15.96 16.21 27.67
CA GLU A 269 14.62 15.57 27.45
C GLU A 269 14.66 14.06 27.68
N SER A 270 15.79 13.42 27.37
CA SER A 270 16.06 12.01 27.66
C SER A 270 16.20 11.78 29.17
N ASP A 271 16.87 12.67 29.89
CA ASP A 271 17.11 12.59 31.33
C ASP A 271 15.78 12.81 32.10
N ALA A 272 14.97 13.78 31.71
CA ALA A 272 13.65 14.02 32.30
C ALA A 272 12.68 12.82 32.14
N LEU A 273 12.72 12.14 31.00
CA LEU A 273 11.93 10.95 30.77
C LEU A 273 12.43 9.75 31.58
N ALA A 274 13.74 9.60 31.75
CA ALA A 274 14.35 8.56 32.57
C ALA A 274 14.00 8.75 34.05
N GLU A 275 14.09 9.97 34.57
CA GLU A 275 13.69 10.31 35.94
C GLU A 275 12.20 10.06 36.20
N ALA A 276 11.33 10.45 35.25
CA ALA A 276 9.89 10.21 35.35
C ALA A 276 9.54 8.71 35.38
N ARG A 277 10.26 7.89 34.63
CA ARG A 277 10.10 6.42 34.65
C ARG A 277 10.59 5.80 35.97
N ALA A 278 11.72 6.30 36.51
CA ALA A 278 12.23 5.86 37.81
C ALA A 278 11.24 6.20 38.94
N GLU A 279 10.57 7.35 38.87
CA GLU A 279 9.52 7.75 39.82
C GLU A 279 8.32 6.83 39.75
N VAL A 280 7.85 6.46 38.55
CA VAL A 280 6.78 5.46 38.39
C VAL A 280 7.18 4.12 39.02
N ALA A 281 8.42 3.66 38.78
CA ALA A 281 8.93 2.42 39.34
C ALA A 281 8.96 2.45 40.88
N ARG A 282 9.38 3.58 41.48
CA ARG A 282 9.41 3.79 42.93
C ARG A 282 8.03 3.74 43.55
N LEU A 283 7.04 4.42 42.95
CA LEU A 283 5.66 4.39 43.41
C LEU A 283 5.05 2.98 43.33
N VAL A 284 5.38 2.22 42.29
CA VAL A 284 4.92 0.82 42.14
C VAL A 284 5.57 -0.08 43.18
N ALA A 285 6.87 0.09 43.46
CA ALA A 285 7.55 -0.65 44.51
C ALA A 285 6.97 -0.33 45.93
N GLY A 286 6.43 0.88 46.11
CA GLY A 286 5.70 1.30 47.31
C GLY A 286 4.24 0.82 47.38
N GLY A 287 3.80 -0.07 46.46
CA GLY A 287 2.48 -0.69 46.48
C GLY A 287 1.40 0.02 45.66
N ALA A 288 1.73 1.09 44.92
CA ALA A 288 0.79 1.76 44.06
C ALA A 288 0.51 0.94 42.78
N ALA A 289 -0.73 0.86 42.34
CA ALA A 289 -1.07 0.26 41.05
C ALA A 289 -0.36 1.05 39.92
N ARG A 290 0.33 0.34 39.00
CA ARG A 290 1.17 0.92 37.92
C ARG A 290 0.44 1.99 37.10
N GLY A 291 -0.86 1.78 36.83
CA GLY A 291 -1.69 2.76 36.12
C GLY A 291 -2.01 4.03 36.90
N ALA A 292 -2.06 3.97 38.24
CA ALA A 292 -2.24 5.13 39.13
C ALA A 292 -0.91 5.90 39.25
N ALA A 293 0.20 5.22 39.45
CA ALA A 293 1.54 5.79 39.48
C ALA A 293 1.88 6.55 38.19
N ALA A 294 1.65 5.94 37.02
CA ALA A 294 1.89 6.59 35.74
C ALA A 294 0.99 7.81 35.50
N ARG A 295 -0.24 7.83 36.01
CA ARG A 295 -1.10 9.04 35.97
C ARG A 295 -0.56 10.16 36.83
N ALA A 296 -0.19 9.86 38.08
CA ALA A 296 0.33 10.84 39.02
C ALA A 296 1.61 11.52 38.47
N VAL A 297 2.55 10.71 37.96
CA VAL A 297 3.78 11.23 37.38
C VAL A 297 3.55 12.01 36.09
N ALA A 298 2.63 11.57 35.20
CA ALA A 298 2.26 12.31 34.00
C ALA A 298 1.68 13.70 34.32
N THR A 299 0.84 13.80 35.37
CA THR A 299 0.28 15.07 35.83
C THR A 299 1.38 15.99 36.43
N ALA A 300 2.32 15.44 37.17
CA ALA A 300 3.38 16.21 37.81
C ALA A 300 4.46 16.71 36.83
N THR A 301 4.77 15.91 35.79
CA THR A 301 5.86 16.20 34.85
C THR A 301 5.42 16.78 33.52
N GLY A 302 4.11 16.76 33.21
CA GLY A 302 3.59 17.14 31.89
C GLY A 302 3.89 16.13 30.77
N LEU A 303 4.60 15.04 31.07
CA LEU A 303 4.96 14.04 30.08
C LEU A 303 3.76 13.15 29.69
N PRO A 304 3.62 12.78 28.39
CA PRO A 304 2.54 11.91 27.96
C PRO A 304 2.58 10.55 28.65
N ARG A 305 1.48 10.15 29.30
CA ARG A 305 1.35 8.91 30.09
C ARG A 305 1.87 7.65 29.32
N ARG A 306 1.69 7.59 28.01
CA ARG A 306 2.18 6.47 27.16
C ARG A 306 3.70 6.27 27.23
N LEU A 307 4.47 7.34 27.46
CA LEU A 307 5.93 7.27 27.54
C LEU A 307 6.44 6.73 28.88
N LEU A 308 5.60 6.68 29.91
CA LEU A 308 5.92 6.25 31.25
C LEU A 308 5.72 4.74 31.49
N TYR A 309 5.21 4.00 30.48
CA TYR A 309 5.00 2.55 30.57
C TYR A 309 6.19 1.71 30.11
N GLY A 310 7.26 2.28 29.54
CA GLY A 310 8.49 1.57 29.13
C GLY A 310 9.19 0.94 30.33
N ALA A 311 9.73 -0.28 30.17
CA ALA A 311 10.60 -0.90 31.17
C ALA A 311 11.82 -0.02 31.39
N PRO A 312 12.34 0.12 32.63
CA PRO A 312 13.64 0.71 32.86
C PRO A 312 14.68 -0.17 32.14
N ASN A 313 15.57 0.45 31.34
CA ASN A 313 16.71 -0.27 30.76
C ASN A 313 17.49 -0.92 31.90
N ALA A 314 17.60 -2.26 31.87
CA ALA A 314 18.59 -2.96 32.64
C ALA A 314 19.96 -2.47 32.16
N GLY A 315 20.69 -1.79 33.02
CA GLY A 315 22.07 -1.40 32.76
C GLY A 315 22.95 -2.66 32.59
N PRO A 316 24.14 -2.50 31.97
CA PRO A 316 25.02 -3.61 31.72
C PRO A 316 25.56 -4.18 33.03
N GLY A 317 25.37 -5.49 33.20
CA GLY A 317 26.12 -6.32 34.14
C GLY A 317 27.23 -7.03 33.40
#